data_ee0c9ff625685968a69ac241cc6d315e
#
_entry.id   ee0c9ff625685968a69ac241cc6d315e
#
_cell.length_a   1.000
_cell.length_b   1.000
_cell.length_c   1.000
_cell.angle_alpha   90.00
_cell.angle_beta   90.00
_cell.angle_gamma   90.00
#
_symmetry.space_group_name_H-M   'P 1'
#
loop_
_entity.id
_entity.type
_entity.pdbx_description
1 polymer ?
#
loop_
_entity_poly.entity_id
_entity_poly.type
_entity_poly.pdbx_seq_one_letter_code
_entity_poly.pdbx_strand_id
1 'polypeptide(L)'
;MIKTNTVYQIEKFYEGMKKYWHPVCSFKKLKYKKIIPIQLLGEQIVILFLQGETAALLDVCKHYQAQLSLGKIDKFKGNDCIRCPYHGWAYDRFGKCIDIPQINKKISKNIKVPSYQTCEKYGIVWVCLDHNSKSEIPDLPEYDDGNYRKINFFEKETTKTNVLRMIMGTLDNTHFPWVHGGILGSKGKINQSKNNCNFENNYLKVIYSIEQPNNLVTFDQSDELIQKSKSVNIKYTNYVTINTIRLVKSGPSGNYSIWLSSCPNTFNESTNFWIFSRNYDKSPKKDKDYLDLAKTVRLQDKVVIESQTPKLLIPFNSKNGIPIMSSDKPIIEYQKWI
;
A
#
# COMPACT_ATOMS: atom_id res chain seq x y z
N MET A 1 -0.16 -20.26 -24.83
CA MET A 1 1.07 -20.19 -24.00
C MET A 1 0.93 -19.04 -23.02
N ILE A 2 1.04 -19.29 -21.70
CA ILE A 2 0.96 -18.23 -20.67
C ILE A 2 2.22 -17.37 -20.83
N LYS A 3 2.05 -16.06 -21.14
CA LYS A 3 3.17 -15.13 -21.26
C LYS A 3 3.71 -14.79 -19.86
N THR A 4 5.02 -14.86 -19.69
CA THR A 4 5.72 -14.37 -18.49
C THR A 4 6.19 -12.93 -18.70
N ASN A 5 6.43 -12.21 -17.62
CA ASN A 5 7.03 -10.88 -17.72
C ASN A 5 8.50 -10.98 -18.13
N THR A 6 8.95 -10.11 -19.03
CA THR A 6 10.33 -10.03 -19.50
C THR A 6 11.22 -9.26 -18.53
N VAL A 7 12.53 -9.43 -18.60
CA VAL A 7 13.52 -8.65 -17.84
C VAL A 7 13.31 -7.15 -18.08
N TYR A 8 13.11 -6.75 -19.33
CA TYR A 8 12.83 -5.36 -19.70
C TYR A 8 11.60 -4.79 -19.01
N GLN A 9 10.49 -5.55 -18.91
CA GLN A 9 9.29 -5.10 -18.19
C GLN A 9 9.54 -4.96 -16.69
N ILE A 10 10.36 -5.82 -16.10
CA ILE A 10 10.75 -5.75 -14.68
C ILE A 10 11.59 -4.50 -14.40
N GLU A 11 12.60 -4.24 -15.24
CA GLU A 11 13.44 -3.05 -15.13
C GLU A 11 12.64 -1.76 -15.29
N LYS A 12 11.78 -1.68 -16.31
CA LYS A 12 10.89 -0.53 -16.52
C LYS A 12 9.93 -0.29 -15.34
N PHE A 13 9.40 -1.37 -14.78
CA PHE A 13 8.57 -1.27 -13.56
C PHE A 13 9.37 -0.65 -12.42
N TYR A 14 10.57 -1.15 -12.12
CA TYR A 14 11.38 -0.63 -11.02
C TYR A 14 11.73 0.85 -11.23
N GLU A 15 12.19 1.22 -12.40
CA GLU A 15 12.53 2.61 -12.73
C GLU A 15 11.29 3.54 -12.61
N GLY A 16 10.15 3.11 -13.15
CA GLY A 16 8.91 3.89 -13.08
C GLY A 16 8.40 4.11 -11.66
N MET A 17 8.62 3.13 -10.77
CA MET A 17 8.12 3.18 -9.41
C MET A 17 9.00 3.97 -8.43
N LYS A 18 10.30 4.18 -8.72
CA LYS A 18 11.24 4.89 -7.82
C LYS A 18 10.78 6.29 -7.43
N LYS A 19 10.07 6.98 -8.31
CA LYS A 19 9.62 8.37 -8.11
C LYS A 19 8.39 8.51 -7.20
N TYR A 20 7.76 7.41 -6.78
CA TYR A 20 6.58 7.44 -5.92
C TYR A 20 6.92 7.15 -4.46
N TRP A 21 6.05 7.62 -3.57
CA TRP A 21 6.09 7.27 -2.16
C TRP A 21 5.51 5.88 -1.93
N HIS A 22 6.21 5.08 -1.13
CA HIS A 22 5.83 3.72 -0.79
C HIS A 22 5.68 3.58 0.73
N PRO A 23 4.55 3.01 1.23
CA PRO A 23 4.40 2.70 2.64
C PRO A 23 5.31 1.52 2.99
N VAL A 24 6.13 1.62 4.04
CA VAL A 24 7.12 0.57 4.31
C VAL A 24 6.96 -0.09 5.68
N CYS A 25 6.51 0.63 6.69
CA CYS A 25 6.26 0.04 8.00
C CYS A 25 5.36 0.94 8.86
N SER A 26 4.80 0.38 9.94
CA SER A 26 4.11 1.14 10.98
C SER A 26 5.10 2.04 11.73
N PHE A 27 4.77 3.32 11.88
CA PHE A 27 5.56 4.27 12.65
C PHE A 27 5.65 3.87 14.14
N LYS A 28 4.56 3.36 14.71
CA LYS A 28 4.56 2.83 16.09
C LYS A 28 5.56 1.69 16.25
N LYS A 29 5.60 0.74 15.28
CA LYS A 29 6.55 -0.37 15.27
C LYS A 29 7.99 0.12 15.15
N LEU A 30 8.25 1.14 14.30
CA LEU A 30 9.58 1.72 14.14
C LEU A 30 10.06 2.43 15.41
N LYS A 31 9.20 3.22 16.06
CA LYS A 31 9.55 3.87 17.34
C LYS A 31 9.95 2.86 18.43
N TYR A 32 9.29 1.70 18.44
CA TYR A 32 9.62 0.64 19.40
C TYR A 32 10.90 -0.10 19.04
N LYS A 33 11.02 -0.57 17.80
CA LYS A 33 12.16 -1.40 17.37
C LYS A 33 13.42 -0.62 17.03
N LYS A 34 13.31 0.67 16.68
CA LYS A 34 14.37 1.57 16.21
C LYS A 34 15.04 1.19 14.90
N ILE A 35 15.08 -0.08 14.53
CA ILE A 35 15.67 -0.65 13.31
C ILE A 35 14.67 -1.62 12.71
N ILE A 36 14.31 -1.42 11.44
CA ILE A 36 13.45 -2.33 10.68
C ILE A 36 14.06 -2.55 9.30
N PRO A 37 14.52 -3.77 8.96
CA PRO A 37 14.86 -4.11 7.59
C PRO A 37 13.58 -4.26 6.75
N ILE A 38 13.62 -3.78 5.51
CA ILE A 38 12.56 -3.93 4.53
C ILE A 38 13.16 -4.23 3.16
N GLN A 39 12.32 -4.71 2.25
CA GLN A 39 12.63 -4.78 0.83
C GLN A 39 11.70 -3.83 0.06
N LEU A 40 12.24 -2.98 -0.80
CA LEU A 40 11.51 -2.04 -1.61
C LEU A 40 12.10 -2.02 -3.02
N LEU A 41 11.28 -2.33 -4.02
CA LEU A 41 11.68 -2.40 -5.44
C LEU A 41 12.91 -3.29 -5.66
N GLY A 42 13.00 -4.41 -4.91
CA GLY A 42 14.12 -5.34 -4.94
C GLY A 42 15.34 -4.92 -4.10
N GLU A 43 15.43 -3.66 -3.67
CA GLU A 43 16.53 -3.17 -2.84
C GLU A 43 16.31 -3.50 -1.36
N GLN A 44 17.38 -3.92 -0.67
CA GLN A 44 17.38 -4.08 0.79
C GLN A 44 17.61 -2.72 1.45
N ILE A 45 16.68 -2.27 2.26
CA ILE A 45 16.69 -0.96 2.92
C ILE A 45 16.51 -1.15 4.42
N VAL A 46 17.27 -0.41 5.22
CA VAL A 46 17.06 -0.32 6.65
C VAL A 46 16.35 0.99 7.00
N ILE A 47 15.23 0.87 7.71
CA ILE A 47 14.49 2.00 8.26
C ILE A 47 14.92 2.20 9.71
N LEU A 48 15.30 3.43 10.04
CA LEU A 48 15.87 3.80 11.32
C LEU A 48 15.02 4.89 12.01
N PHE A 49 15.02 4.88 13.33
CA PHE A 49 14.51 5.98 14.14
C PHE A 49 15.65 6.56 14.96
N LEU A 50 16.20 7.67 14.50
CA LEU A 50 17.38 8.33 15.06
C LEU A 50 16.99 9.76 15.48
N GLN A 51 17.31 10.15 16.72
CA GLN A 51 17.07 11.51 17.23
C GLN A 51 15.63 12.02 17.06
N GLY A 52 14.64 11.10 17.15
CA GLY A 52 13.23 11.48 16.98
C GLY A 52 12.73 11.50 15.54
N GLU A 53 13.58 11.24 14.56
CA GLU A 53 13.25 11.30 13.14
C GLU A 53 13.44 9.96 12.43
N THR A 54 12.71 9.78 11.33
CA THR A 54 12.85 8.61 10.45
C THR A 54 14.02 8.79 9.49
N ALA A 55 14.72 7.71 9.19
CA ALA A 55 15.73 7.66 8.14
C ALA A 55 15.64 6.33 7.39
N ALA A 56 16.02 6.33 6.11
CA ALA A 56 16.10 5.14 5.27
C ALA A 56 17.47 5.10 4.60
N LEU A 57 18.18 4.00 4.76
CA LEU A 57 19.50 3.78 4.16
C LEU A 57 19.49 2.46 3.39
N LEU A 58 20.32 2.37 2.34
CA LEU A 58 20.65 1.07 1.77
C LEU A 58 21.23 0.18 2.87
N ASP A 59 20.69 -1.03 3.03
CA ASP A 59 21.06 -1.95 4.13
C ASP A 59 22.39 -2.66 3.88
N VAL A 60 23.43 -1.88 3.54
CA VAL A 60 24.74 -2.41 3.17
C VAL A 60 25.85 -1.50 3.70
N CYS A 61 26.71 -2.04 4.57
CA CYS A 61 27.91 -1.34 5.03
C CYS A 61 28.93 -1.20 3.89
N LYS A 62 29.53 0.00 3.73
CA LYS A 62 30.54 0.27 2.68
C LYS A 62 31.85 -0.52 2.84
N HIS A 63 32.10 -1.11 4.01
CA HIS A 63 33.33 -1.90 4.24
C HIS A 63 33.21 -3.27 3.55
N TYR A 64 32.69 -4.29 4.25
CA TYR A 64 32.51 -5.65 3.73
C TYR A 64 31.05 -6.02 3.50
N GLN A 65 30.20 -5.06 3.17
CA GLN A 65 28.82 -5.23 2.71
C GLN A 65 27.90 -5.99 3.70
N ALA A 66 28.28 -6.00 5.01
CA ALA A 66 27.39 -6.53 6.03
C ALA A 66 26.11 -5.69 6.14
N GLN A 67 24.99 -6.33 6.42
CA GLN A 67 23.72 -5.63 6.63
C GLN A 67 23.79 -4.72 7.86
N LEU A 68 23.43 -3.44 7.69
CA LEU A 68 23.36 -2.46 8.77
C LEU A 68 22.23 -2.77 9.75
N SER A 69 21.14 -3.37 9.26
CA SER A 69 20.00 -3.78 10.07
C SER A 69 20.30 -4.83 11.13
N LEU A 70 21.39 -5.58 11.00
CA LEU A 70 21.91 -6.51 12.02
C LEU A 70 22.70 -5.80 13.11
N GLY A 71 22.96 -4.51 12.95
CA GLY A 71 23.70 -3.70 13.89
C GLY A 71 22.83 -3.14 15.02
N LYS A 72 23.28 -2.05 15.59
CA LYS A 72 22.59 -1.38 16.70
C LYS A 72 22.61 0.14 16.55
N ILE A 73 21.62 0.79 17.15
CA ILE A 73 21.67 2.23 17.37
C ILE A 73 22.68 2.49 18.48
N ASP A 74 23.60 3.40 18.22
CA ASP A 74 24.65 3.83 19.11
C ASP A 74 24.77 5.35 19.09
N LYS A 75 25.59 5.92 19.97
CA LYS A 75 25.89 7.36 19.98
C LYS A 75 27.34 7.62 19.61
N PHE A 76 27.54 8.57 18.71
CA PHE A 76 28.85 9.09 18.39
C PHE A 76 28.83 10.61 18.47
N LYS A 77 29.68 11.19 19.36
CA LYS A 77 29.72 12.64 19.66
C LYS A 77 28.35 13.25 19.95
N GLY A 78 27.53 12.53 20.73
CA GLY A 78 26.18 12.96 21.15
C GLY A 78 25.05 12.70 20.16
N ASN A 79 25.35 12.28 18.93
CA ASN A 79 24.35 12.00 17.89
C ASN A 79 24.11 10.49 17.74
N ASP A 80 22.84 10.12 17.53
CA ASP A 80 22.48 8.73 17.22
C ASP A 80 23.01 8.33 15.84
N CYS A 81 23.46 7.07 15.73
CA CYS A 81 23.96 6.48 14.50
C CYS A 81 23.61 5.00 14.42
N ILE A 82 23.62 4.43 13.22
CA ILE A 82 23.62 2.98 13.04
C ILE A 82 25.06 2.47 12.99
N ARG A 83 25.38 1.55 13.88
CA ARG A 83 26.69 0.92 13.95
C ARG A 83 26.66 -0.47 13.33
N CYS A 84 27.52 -0.67 12.31
CA CYS A 84 27.67 -1.95 11.64
C CYS A 84 28.14 -3.02 12.63
N PRO A 85 27.54 -4.24 12.62
CA PRO A 85 27.87 -5.28 13.59
C PRO A 85 29.24 -5.92 13.35
N TYR A 86 29.80 -5.76 12.11
CA TYR A 86 31.00 -6.51 11.71
C TYR A 86 32.29 -5.82 12.20
N HIS A 87 32.50 -4.54 11.86
CA HIS A 87 33.74 -3.82 12.24
C HIS A 87 33.45 -2.47 12.91
N GLY A 88 32.23 -2.22 13.34
CA GLY A 88 31.88 -1.04 14.12
C GLY A 88 31.81 0.28 13.35
N TRP A 89 31.86 0.27 12.00
CA TRP A 89 31.67 1.51 11.23
C TRP A 89 30.30 2.09 11.52
N ALA A 90 30.24 3.40 11.78
CA ALA A 90 28.98 4.06 12.12
C ALA A 90 28.54 5.05 11.05
N TYR A 91 27.24 5.08 10.79
CA TYR A 91 26.62 5.93 9.79
C TYR A 91 25.54 6.80 10.42
N ASP A 92 25.49 8.06 10.01
CA ASP A 92 24.42 8.99 10.39
C ASP A 92 23.14 8.74 9.59
N ARG A 93 22.08 9.51 9.88
CA ARG A 93 20.78 9.42 9.21
C ARG A 93 20.83 9.68 7.69
N PHE A 94 21.87 10.35 7.20
CA PHE A 94 22.12 10.66 5.79
C PHE A 94 23.05 9.66 5.10
N GLY A 95 23.40 8.57 5.81
CA GLY A 95 24.27 7.51 5.32
C GLY A 95 25.75 7.86 5.30
N LYS A 96 26.17 9.02 5.81
CA LYS A 96 27.57 9.39 5.90
C LYS A 96 28.27 8.56 6.98
N CYS A 97 29.43 7.98 6.65
CA CYS A 97 30.26 7.33 7.66
C CYS A 97 30.88 8.38 8.59
N ILE A 98 30.59 8.29 9.88
CA ILE A 98 31.00 9.26 10.90
C ILE A 98 32.03 8.70 11.88
N ASP A 99 32.18 7.38 11.95
CA ASP A 99 33.15 6.71 12.80
C ASP A 99 33.67 5.42 12.16
N ILE A 100 34.98 5.26 12.22
CA ILE A 100 35.72 4.05 11.81
C ILE A 100 36.70 3.74 12.96
N PRO A 101 36.37 2.81 13.86
CA PRO A 101 37.18 2.57 15.09
C PRO A 101 38.66 2.21 14.86
N GLN A 102 38.97 1.72 13.65
CA GLN A 102 40.31 1.25 13.28
C GLN A 102 41.24 2.36 12.79
N ILE A 103 40.80 3.60 12.68
CA ILE A 103 41.63 4.70 12.17
C ILE A 103 41.51 5.95 13.01
N ASN A 104 42.64 6.65 13.17
CA ASN A 104 42.73 7.98 13.81
C ASN A 104 42.84 9.12 12.75
N LYS A 105 42.36 8.88 11.54
CA LYS A 105 42.41 9.85 10.42
C LYS A 105 41.03 10.40 10.13
N LYS A 106 41.01 11.56 9.46
CA LYS A 106 39.76 12.13 8.92
C LYS A 106 39.15 11.16 7.93
N ILE A 107 37.86 10.81 8.14
CA ILE A 107 37.11 9.93 7.25
C ILE A 107 36.81 10.67 5.96
N SER A 108 37.04 10.03 4.83
CA SER A 108 36.70 10.57 3.52
C SER A 108 35.18 10.81 3.38
N LYS A 109 34.80 11.96 2.84
CA LYS A 109 33.40 12.33 2.56
C LYS A 109 32.71 11.35 1.56
N ASN A 110 33.49 10.62 0.78
CA ASN A 110 33.00 9.65 -0.19
C ASN A 110 32.56 8.32 0.46
N ILE A 111 32.92 8.09 1.73
CA ILE A 111 32.46 6.89 2.45
C ILE A 111 31.04 7.17 2.97
N LYS A 112 30.06 6.82 2.17
CA LYS A 112 28.64 6.93 2.51
C LYS A 112 27.84 5.79 1.89
N VAL A 113 26.77 5.38 2.54
CA VAL A 113 25.74 4.51 1.97
C VAL A 113 24.62 5.38 1.38
N PRO A 114 23.93 4.95 0.31
CA PRO A 114 22.76 5.65 -0.18
C PRO A 114 21.73 5.85 0.93
N SER A 115 21.14 7.05 0.98
CA SER A 115 20.01 7.39 1.83
C SER A 115 18.81 7.73 0.95
N TYR A 116 17.60 7.62 1.48
CA TYR A 116 16.37 7.84 0.74
C TYR A 116 15.46 8.82 1.49
N GLN A 117 14.54 9.44 0.78
CA GLN A 117 13.55 10.32 1.41
C GLN A 117 12.62 9.52 2.32
N THR A 118 12.31 10.07 3.49
CA THR A 118 11.35 9.49 4.43
C THR A 118 10.33 10.52 4.88
N CYS A 119 9.11 10.07 5.14
CA CYS A 119 8.04 10.87 5.73
C CYS A 119 7.19 9.99 6.64
N GLU A 120 6.63 10.54 7.72
CA GLU A 120 5.58 9.91 8.51
C GLU A 120 4.24 10.55 8.13
N LYS A 121 3.27 9.74 7.71
CA LYS A 121 1.89 10.19 7.44
C LYS A 121 0.94 9.01 7.71
N TYR A 122 -0.17 9.27 8.37
CA TYR A 122 -1.21 8.27 8.70
C TYR A 122 -0.73 7.11 9.60
N GLY A 123 0.29 7.35 10.45
CA GLY A 123 0.89 6.31 11.29
C GLY A 123 1.76 5.31 10.53
N ILE A 124 2.10 5.63 9.28
CA ILE A 124 2.92 4.83 8.38
C ILE A 124 4.20 5.60 8.06
N VAL A 125 5.33 4.90 7.99
CA VAL A 125 6.56 5.42 7.43
C VAL A 125 6.55 5.18 5.93
N TRP A 126 6.84 6.24 5.18
CA TRP A 126 6.92 6.26 3.73
C TRP A 126 8.36 6.46 3.28
N VAL A 127 8.71 5.84 2.17
CA VAL A 127 10.01 5.99 1.51
C VAL A 127 9.81 6.31 0.04
N CYS A 128 10.59 7.27 -0.48
CA CYS A 128 10.73 7.53 -1.90
C CYS A 128 12.21 7.38 -2.28
N LEU A 129 12.49 6.57 -3.31
CA LEU A 129 13.88 6.29 -3.73
C LEU A 129 14.48 7.40 -4.59
N ASP A 130 13.65 8.24 -5.21
CA ASP A 130 14.10 9.37 -6.03
C ASP A 130 14.08 10.66 -5.20
N HIS A 131 15.27 11.23 -4.97
CA HIS A 131 15.40 12.51 -4.25
C HIS A 131 14.81 13.72 -4.98
N ASN A 132 14.59 13.62 -6.29
CA ASN A 132 14.03 14.69 -7.12
C ASN A 132 12.53 14.50 -7.36
N SER A 133 11.92 13.52 -6.74
CA SER A 133 10.49 13.25 -6.91
C SER A 133 9.64 14.45 -6.48
N LYS A 134 8.63 14.74 -7.29
CA LYS A 134 7.54 15.68 -7.00
C LYS A 134 6.24 14.98 -6.66
N SER A 135 6.26 13.64 -6.53
CA SER A 135 5.07 12.89 -6.15
C SER A 135 4.69 13.17 -4.69
N GLU A 136 3.42 13.07 -4.40
CA GLU A 136 2.86 13.26 -3.06
C GLU A 136 2.36 11.95 -2.49
N ILE A 137 2.32 11.86 -1.16
CA ILE A 137 1.64 10.76 -0.48
C ILE A 137 0.14 10.92 -0.69
N PRO A 138 -0.57 9.89 -1.22
CA PRO A 138 -2.00 9.97 -1.52
C PRO A 138 -2.85 10.37 -0.31
N ASP A 139 -3.85 11.21 -0.53
CA ASP A 139 -4.70 11.75 0.53
C ASP A 139 -5.63 10.71 1.14
N LEU A 140 -5.85 10.89 2.43
CA LEU A 140 -6.85 10.17 3.23
C LEU A 140 -7.59 11.19 4.12
N PRO A 141 -8.56 11.95 3.57
CA PRO A 141 -9.26 13.00 4.31
C PRO A 141 -9.92 12.51 5.59
N GLU A 142 -10.39 11.26 5.61
CA GLU A 142 -11.01 10.66 6.79
C GLU A 142 -10.05 10.50 7.96
N TYR A 143 -8.72 10.57 7.73
CA TYR A 143 -7.74 10.30 8.79
C TYR A 143 -7.74 11.37 9.86
N ASP A 144 -7.84 12.63 9.46
CA ASP A 144 -7.84 13.78 10.38
C ASP A 144 -9.25 14.26 10.73
N ASP A 145 -10.29 13.72 10.07
CA ASP A 145 -11.68 14.04 10.35
C ASP A 145 -12.17 13.32 11.63
N GLY A 146 -12.49 14.09 12.67
CA GLY A 146 -13.05 13.59 13.95
C GLY A 146 -14.42 12.90 13.83
N ASN A 147 -15.13 13.10 12.70
CA ASN A 147 -16.39 12.41 12.43
C ASN A 147 -16.20 10.95 12.07
N TYR A 148 -14.99 10.54 11.69
CA TYR A 148 -14.71 9.16 11.30
C TYR A 148 -14.04 8.37 12.43
N ARG A 149 -14.51 7.14 12.64
CA ARG A 149 -13.79 6.08 13.37
C ARG A 149 -12.84 5.38 12.43
N LYS A 150 -11.57 5.23 12.83
CA LYS A 150 -10.50 4.64 12.01
C LYS A 150 -9.96 3.35 12.60
N ILE A 151 -9.65 2.37 11.75
CA ILE A 151 -9.00 1.11 12.11
C ILE A 151 -7.82 0.92 11.16
N ASN A 152 -6.61 0.89 11.71
CA ASN A 152 -5.41 0.60 10.94
C ASN A 152 -5.16 -0.90 10.93
N PHE A 153 -5.03 -1.49 9.76
CA PHE A 153 -4.66 -2.88 9.57
C PHE A 153 -3.48 -2.99 8.61
N PHE A 154 -2.31 -3.28 9.17
CA PHE A 154 -1.08 -3.45 8.39
C PHE A 154 -0.74 -4.93 8.32
N GLU A 155 -0.66 -5.47 7.12
CA GLU A 155 -0.40 -6.89 6.91
C GLU A 155 0.99 -7.26 7.45
N LYS A 156 1.08 -8.43 8.06
CA LYS A 156 2.35 -9.00 8.52
C LYS A 156 3.02 -9.83 7.44
N GLU A 157 2.20 -10.41 6.57
CA GLU A 157 2.62 -11.28 5.48
C GLU A 157 2.49 -10.55 4.15
N THR A 158 3.37 -10.90 3.23
CA THR A 158 3.34 -10.39 1.86
C THR A 158 2.25 -11.08 1.03
N THR A 159 1.82 -10.40 -0.02
CA THR A 159 0.98 -10.97 -1.08
C THR A 159 1.85 -11.24 -2.30
N LYS A 160 1.82 -12.47 -2.83
CA LYS A 160 2.63 -12.91 -3.98
C LYS A 160 2.08 -12.39 -5.30
N THR A 161 2.02 -11.07 -5.42
CA THR A 161 1.56 -10.36 -6.62
C THR A 161 2.27 -9.03 -6.82
N ASN A 162 2.26 -8.54 -8.07
CA ASN A 162 2.72 -7.18 -8.36
C ASN A 162 1.76 -6.14 -7.75
N VAL A 163 2.32 -5.03 -7.25
CA VAL A 163 1.53 -3.96 -6.61
C VAL A 163 0.45 -3.39 -7.54
N LEU A 164 0.76 -3.23 -8.84
CA LEU A 164 -0.21 -2.73 -9.81
C LEU A 164 -1.36 -3.71 -10.02
N ARG A 165 -1.07 -5.01 -9.98
CA ARG A 165 -2.08 -6.07 -10.04
C ARG A 165 -2.99 -6.05 -8.80
N MET A 166 -2.42 -5.75 -7.62
CA MET A 166 -3.19 -5.57 -6.38
C MET A 166 -4.19 -4.42 -6.51
N ILE A 167 -3.76 -3.28 -7.06
CA ILE A 167 -4.65 -2.13 -7.31
C ILE A 167 -5.72 -2.47 -8.35
N MET A 168 -5.36 -3.15 -9.45
CA MET A 168 -6.34 -3.58 -10.47
C MET A 168 -7.40 -4.51 -9.87
N GLY A 169 -7.01 -5.48 -9.03
CA GLY A 169 -7.94 -6.39 -8.36
C GLY A 169 -8.91 -5.66 -7.42
N THR A 170 -8.43 -4.63 -6.70
CA THR A 170 -9.28 -3.83 -5.82
C THR A 170 -10.18 -2.87 -6.60
N LEU A 171 -9.77 -2.45 -7.80
CA LEU A 171 -10.52 -1.55 -8.67
C LEU A 171 -11.63 -2.27 -9.45
N ASP A 172 -11.48 -3.55 -9.71
CA ASP A 172 -12.49 -4.39 -10.34
C ASP A 172 -13.73 -4.52 -9.43
N ASN A 173 -14.92 -4.38 -9.99
CA ASN A 173 -16.18 -4.56 -9.27
C ASN A 173 -17.00 -5.77 -9.78
N THR A 174 -16.53 -6.43 -10.83
CA THR A 174 -17.26 -7.53 -11.48
C THR A 174 -17.08 -8.86 -10.77
N HIS A 175 -16.02 -9.01 -10.00
CA HIS A 175 -15.75 -10.22 -9.23
C HIS A 175 -16.61 -10.36 -7.96
N PHE A 176 -17.26 -9.27 -7.49
CA PHE A 176 -17.99 -9.26 -6.21
C PHE A 176 -18.99 -10.41 -6.04
N PRO A 177 -19.87 -10.72 -7.01
CA PRO A 177 -20.82 -11.82 -6.86
C PRO A 177 -20.19 -13.21 -6.83
N TRP A 178 -18.99 -13.33 -7.38
CA TRP A 178 -18.28 -14.61 -7.55
C TRP A 178 -17.32 -14.88 -6.40
N VAL A 179 -16.47 -13.92 -6.05
CA VAL A 179 -15.46 -14.05 -4.99
C VAL A 179 -16.06 -13.76 -3.62
N HIS A 180 -16.98 -12.77 -3.54
CA HIS A 180 -17.59 -12.30 -2.28
C HIS A 180 -19.10 -12.55 -2.24
N GLY A 181 -19.56 -13.65 -2.84
CA GLY A 181 -20.99 -13.99 -2.87
C GLY A 181 -21.63 -14.00 -1.49
N GLY A 182 -22.74 -13.27 -1.33
CA GLY A 182 -23.43 -13.09 -0.04
C GLY A 182 -22.88 -11.96 0.84
N ILE A 183 -21.72 -11.38 0.50
CA ILE A 183 -21.13 -10.24 1.22
C ILE A 183 -21.18 -8.97 0.37
N LEU A 184 -20.57 -8.98 -0.82
CA LEU A 184 -20.48 -7.81 -1.69
C LEU A 184 -21.30 -7.96 -2.98
N GLY A 185 -21.95 -9.09 -3.20
CA GLY A 185 -22.76 -9.34 -4.37
C GLY A 185 -23.62 -10.58 -4.21
N SER A 186 -24.63 -10.74 -5.09
CA SER A 186 -25.51 -11.91 -5.17
C SER A 186 -25.31 -12.62 -6.49
N LYS A 187 -25.12 -13.95 -6.46
CA LYS A 187 -25.02 -14.77 -7.68
C LYS A 187 -26.27 -14.61 -8.54
N GLY A 188 -26.09 -14.45 -9.85
CA GLY A 188 -27.19 -14.28 -10.81
C GLY A 188 -27.59 -12.81 -11.08
N LYS A 189 -27.13 -11.85 -10.28
CA LYS A 189 -27.27 -10.42 -10.61
C LYS A 189 -25.96 -9.95 -11.25
N ILE A 190 -26.00 -9.80 -12.59
CA ILE A 190 -24.89 -9.21 -13.35
C ILE A 190 -24.84 -7.74 -13.01
N ASN A 191 -23.71 -7.31 -12.49
CA ASN A 191 -23.46 -5.91 -12.16
C ASN A 191 -23.18 -5.12 -13.46
N GLN A 192 -24.22 -4.58 -14.08
CA GLN A 192 -24.10 -3.73 -15.28
C GLN A 192 -23.85 -2.26 -14.92
N SER A 193 -23.18 -2.00 -13.81
CA SER A 193 -22.90 -0.63 -13.42
C SER A 193 -22.04 0.07 -14.49
N LYS A 194 -22.52 1.19 -15.03
CA LYS A 194 -21.70 2.06 -15.87
C LYS A 194 -20.62 2.69 -14.98
N ASN A 195 -19.37 2.27 -15.20
CA ASN A 195 -18.24 2.89 -14.56
C ASN A 195 -17.97 4.28 -15.18
N ASN A 196 -18.16 5.32 -14.41
CA ASN A 196 -17.76 6.69 -14.80
C ASN A 196 -16.32 6.92 -14.34
N CYS A 197 -15.40 7.09 -15.29
CA CYS A 197 -13.96 7.24 -15.05
C CYS A 197 -13.51 8.62 -15.51
N ASN A 198 -12.90 9.39 -14.60
CA ASN A 198 -12.33 10.71 -14.87
C ASN A 198 -10.96 10.83 -14.21
N PHE A 199 -10.03 11.54 -14.87
CA PHE A 199 -8.77 11.97 -14.23
C PHE A 199 -8.97 13.38 -13.66
N GLU A 200 -8.77 13.52 -12.36
CA GLU A 200 -8.86 14.82 -11.67
C GLU A 200 -7.86 14.85 -10.50
N ASN A 201 -7.20 15.98 -10.29
CA ASN A 201 -6.29 16.22 -9.15
C ASN A 201 -5.28 15.09 -8.90
N ASN A 202 -4.64 14.57 -9.94
CA ASN A 202 -3.71 13.45 -9.89
C ASN A 202 -4.30 12.11 -9.43
N TYR A 203 -5.63 11.94 -9.53
CA TYR A 203 -6.32 10.68 -9.28
C TYR A 203 -7.09 10.21 -10.51
N LEU A 204 -7.11 8.91 -10.73
CA LEU A 204 -8.18 8.28 -11.50
C LEU A 204 -9.37 8.12 -10.56
N LYS A 205 -10.44 8.88 -10.80
CA LYS A 205 -11.69 8.77 -10.07
C LYS A 205 -12.65 7.88 -10.82
N VAL A 206 -13.18 6.85 -10.12
CA VAL A 206 -14.15 5.90 -10.68
C VAL A 206 -15.40 5.88 -9.82
N ILE A 207 -16.56 6.14 -10.44
CA ILE A 207 -17.86 6.19 -9.76
C ILE A 207 -18.78 5.13 -10.37
N TYR A 208 -19.42 4.33 -9.52
CA TYR A 208 -20.45 3.37 -9.88
C TYR A 208 -21.41 3.10 -8.72
N SER A 209 -22.54 2.45 -8.98
CA SER A 209 -23.48 2.01 -7.95
C SER A 209 -23.79 0.54 -8.13
N ILE A 210 -23.91 -0.18 -7.02
CA ILE A 210 -24.14 -1.63 -6.98
C ILE A 210 -25.19 -1.94 -5.93
N GLU A 211 -26.14 -2.83 -6.27
CA GLU A 211 -27.01 -3.45 -5.28
C GLU A 211 -26.25 -4.56 -4.55
N GLN A 212 -26.12 -4.43 -3.24
CA GLN A 212 -25.36 -5.36 -2.39
C GLN A 212 -26.23 -5.92 -1.27
N PRO A 213 -25.88 -7.13 -0.75
CA PRO A 213 -26.50 -7.64 0.46
C PRO A 213 -26.34 -6.64 1.62
N ASN A 214 -27.37 -6.58 2.45
CA ASN A 214 -27.38 -5.74 3.62
C ASN A 214 -26.47 -6.32 4.70
N ASN A 215 -25.45 -5.55 5.13
CA ASN A 215 -24.47 -5.98 6.15
C ASN A 215 -23.77 -4.76 6.79
N LEU A 216 -22.85 -5.00 7.73
CA LEU A 216 -22.14 -3.96 8.49
C LEU A 216 -21.52 -2.82 7.67
N VAL A 217 -21.02 -3.10 6.46
CA VAL A 217 -20.33 -2.11 5.62
C VAL A 217 -21.24 -1.46 4.58
N THR A 218 -22.51 -1.76 4.61
CA THR A 218 -23.51 -1.22 3.67
C THR A 218 -24.56 -0.35 4.33
N PHE A 219 -24.86 -0.56 5.62
CA PHE A 219 -25.88 0.21 6.33
C PHE A 219 -25.68 0.22 7.85
N ASP A 220 -26.31 1.16 8.53
CA ASP A 220 -26.46 1.22 9.98
C ASP A 220 -27.65 0.35 10.41
N GLN A 221 -27.47 -0.43 11.47
CA GLN A 221 -28.50 -1.30 12.02
C GLN A 221 -29.55 -0.55 12.87
N SER A 222 -29.42 0.76 13.04
CA SER A 222 -30.37 1.58 13.80
C SER A 222 -31.69 1.87 13.06
N ASP A 223 -31.74 1.74 11.74
CA ASP A 223 -32.93 1.98 10.94
C ASP A 223 -33.69 0.67 10.68
N GLU A 224 -34.83 0.50 11.35
CA GLU A 224 -35.67 -0.70 11.24
C GLU A 224 -36.20 -0.99 9.83
N LEU A 225 -36.41 0.03 9.00
CA LEU A 225 -36.87 -0.13 7.61
C LEU A 225 -35.75 -0.71 6.75
N ILE A 226 -34.52 -0.26 6.96
CA ILE A 226 -33.33 -0.74 6.25
C ILE A 226 -32.97 -2.14 6.72
N GLN A 227 -33.09 -2.45 8.01
CA GLN A 227 -32.85 -3.79 8.55
C GLN A 227 -33.70 -4.89 7.88
N LYS A 228 -34.93 -4.57 7.47
CA LYS A 228 -35.83 -5.50 6.77
C LYS A 228 -35.46 -5.71 5.30
N SER A 229 -34.66 -4.83 4.71
CA SER A 229 -34.22 -4.95 3.31
C SER A 229 -33.16 -6.03 3.17
N LYS A 230 -33.33 -6.94 2.21
CA LYS A 230 -32.33 -7.97 1.87
C LYS A 230 -31.13 -7.42 1.11
N SER A 231 -31.29 -6.25 0.48
CA SER A 231 -30.23 -5.59 -0.29
C SER A 231 -30.39 -4.07 -0.26
N VAL A 232 -29.28 -3.38 -0.48
CA VAL A 232 -29.19 -1.91 -0.53
C VAL A 232 -28.37 -1.48 -1.75
N ASN A 233 -28.70 -0.32 -2.31
CA ASN A 233 -27.94 0.27 -3.39
C ASN A 233 -26.82 1.12 -2.79
N ILE A 234 -25.57 0.76 -3.07
CA ILE A 234 -24.37 1.42 -2.56
C ILE A 234 -23.66 2.14 -3.70
N LYS A 235 -23.38 3.43 -3.50
CA LYS A 235 -22.56 4.23 -4.40
C LYS A 235 -21.09 4.06 -3.99
N TYR A 236 -20.26 3.70 -4.94
CA TYR A 236 -18.82 3.63 -4.81
C TYR A 236 -18.15 4.83 -5.47
N THR A 237 -17.20 5.44 -4.79
CA THR A 237 -16.32 6.46 -5.36
C THR A 237 -14.89 6.06 -5.04
N ASN A 238 -14.13 5.67 -6.06
CA ASN A 238 -12.74 5.26 -5.92
C ASN A 238 -11.83 6.39 -6.40
N TYR A 239 -10.80 6.68 -5.61
CA TYR A 239 -9.70 7.59 -5.94
C TYR A 239 -8.43 6.76 -6.01
N VAL A 240 -7.86 6.62 -7.19
CA VAL A 240 -6.77 5.69 -7.49
C VAL A 240 -5.52 6.45 -7.88
N THR A 241 -4.38 6.10 -7.28
CA THR A 241 -3.03 6.47 -7.70
C THR A 241 -2.27 5.23 -8.13
N ILE A 242 -0.97 5.36 -8.41
CA ILE A 242 -0.16 4.25 -8.93
C ILE A 242 -0.12 3.03 -7.98
N ASN A 243 -0.09 3.24 -6.66
CA ASN A 243 0.05 2.18 -5.66
C ASN A 243 -0.96 2.30 -4.51
N THR A 244 -1.96 3.17 -4.66
CA THR A 244 -2.93 3.43 -3.61
C THR A 244 -4.34 3.56 -4.20
N ILE A 245 -5.32 3.00 -3.52
CA ILE A 245 -6.73 3.19 -3.80
C ILE A 245 -7.47 3.58 -2.52
N ARG A 246 -8.23 4.66 -2.57
CA ARG A 246 -9.21 5.05 -1.57
C ARG A 246 -10.60 4.80 -2.15
N LEU A 247 -11.29 3.82 -1.59
CA LEU A 247 -12.60 3.38 -2.00
C LEU A 247 -13.62 3.83 -0.95
N VAL A 248 -14.55 4.70 -1.33
CA VAL A 248 -15.61 5.21 -0.46
C VAL A 248 -16.94 4.57 -0.86
N LYS A 249 -17.55 3.85 0.07
CA LYS A 249 -18.90 3.30 -0.02
C LYS A 249 -19.86 4.26 0.66
N SER A 250 -20.79 4.82 -0.08
CA SER A 250 -21.86 5.69 0.44
C SER A 250 -23.17 4.94 0.42
N GLY A 251 -23.74 4.74 1.60
CA GLY A 251 -25.01 4.08 1.81
C GLY A 251 -26.00 4.95 2.60
N PRO A 252 -27.18 4.42 2.96
CA PRO A 252 -28.21 5.18 3.68
C PRO A 252 -27.74 5.79 5.00
N SER A 253 -26.87 5.10 5.72
CA SER A 253 -26.44 5.52 7.08
C SER A 253 -25.14 6.30 7.09
N GLY A 254 -24.45 6.41 5.98
CA GLY A 254 -23.20 7.15 5.90
C GLY A 254 -22.16 6.52 4.99
N ASN A 255 -20.90 6.84 5.28
CA ASN A 255 -19.77 6.43 4.47
C ASN A 255 -18.89 5.42 5.22
N TYR A 256 -18.49 4.36 4.48
CA TYR A 256 -17.43 3.45 4.84
C TYR A 256 -16.30 3.57 3.82
N SER A 257 -15.11 3.96 4.27
CA SER A 257 -13.95 4.13 3.41
C SER A 257 -12.93 3.02 3.66
N ILE A 258 -12.40 2.48 2.57
CA ILE A 258 -11.29 1.54 2.53
C ILE A 258 -10.14 2.24 1.82
N TRP A 259 -9.05 2.45 2.53
CA TRP A 259 -7.82 2.97 1.95
C TRP A 259 -6.77 1.86 1.96
N LEU A 260 -6.28 1.52 0.78
CA LEU A 260 -5.22 0.56 0.56
C LEU A 260 -4.05 1.27 -0.08
N SER A 261 -2.87 1.17 0.52
CA SER A 261 -1.61 1.49 -0.14
C SER A 261 -0.67 0.30 -0.06
N SER A 262 0.00 -0.01 -1.17
CA SER A 262 0.82 -1.20 -1.31
C SER A 262 2.28 -0.84 -1.56
N CYS A 263 3.18 -1.50 -0.82
CA CYS A 263 4.63 -1.44 -1.01
C CYS A 263 5.06 -2.53 -1.99
N PRO A 264 5.71 -2.20 -3.12
CA PRO A 264 6.31 -3.20 -4.00
C PRO A 264 7.63 -3.72 -3.41
N ASN A 265 7.59 -4.81 -2.66
CA ASN A 265 8.82 -5.42 -2.12
C ASN A 265 9.74 -5.87 -3.25
N THR A 266 9.16 -6.63 -4.17
CA THR A 266 9.78 -7.04 -5.44
C THR A 266 8.78 -6.86 -6.58
N PHE A 267 9.17 -7.24 -7.79
CA PHE A 267 8.25 -7.28 -8.93
C PHE A 267 7.04 -8.22 -8.71
N ASN A 268 7.22 -9.30 -7.96
CA ASN A 268 6.22 -10.36 -7.75
C ASN A 268 5.61 -10.37 -6.35
N GLU A 269 5.97 -9.42 -5.50
CA GLU A 269 5.57 -9.44 -4.09
C GLU A 269 5.32 -8.05 -3.55
N SER A 270 4.23 -7.88 -2.81
CA SER A 270 3.82 -6.62 -2.20
C SER A 270 3.43 -6.78 -0.73
N THR A 271 3.63 -5.73 0.06
CA THR A 271 3.11 -5.60 1.43
C THR A 271 2.00 -4.55 1.44
N ASN A 272 0.87 -4.86 2.06
CA ASN A 272 -0.33 -4.05 2.00
C ASN A 272 -0.61 -3.36 3.34
N PHE A 273 -0.99 -2.08 3.27
CA PHE A 273 -1.36 -1.22 4.39
C PHE A 273 -2.79 -0.77 4.18
N TRP A 274 -3.67 -1.17 5.11
CA TRP A 274 -5.10 -0.86 5.04
C TRP A 274 -5.48 0.09 6.16
N ILE A 275 -6.30 1.08 5.84
CA ILE A 275 -6.98 1.92 6.82
C ILE A 275 -8.47 1.92 6.47
N PHE A 276 -9.26 1.46 7.41
CA PHE A 276 -10.72 1.45 7.31
C PHE A 276 -11.28 2.62 8.11
N SER A 277 -12.22 3.36 7.55
CA SER A 277 -12.83 4.51 8.20
C SER A 277 -14.34 4.50 8.02
N ARG A 278 -15.10 4.85 9.07
CA ARG A 278 -16.56 4.93 9.02
C ARG A 278 -17.06 6.13 9.82
N ASN A 279 -18.12 6.79 9.33
CA ASN A 279 -18.74 7.92 10.03
C ASN A 279 -20.05 7.55 10.71
N TYR A 280 -20.41 6.29 10.75
CA TYR A 280 -21.52 5.68 11.48
C TYR A 280 -21.02 4.53 12.35
N ASP A 281 -21.84 4.04 13.30
CA ASP A 281 -21.48 2.93 14.21
C ASP A 281 -20.06 3.06 14.80
N LYS A 282 -19.75 4.27 15.31
CA LYS A 282 -18.38 4.67 15.69
C LYS A 282 -17.86 4.04 16.98
N SER A 283 -18.63 3.16 17.63
CA SER A 283 -18.22 2.50 18.86
C SER A 283 -16.93 1.67 18.66
N PRO A 284 -15.91 1.85 19.53
CA PRO A 284 -14.72 1.00 19.49
C PRO A 284 -15.01 -0.49 19.68
N LYS A 285 -16.09 -0.84 20.36
CA LYS A 285 -16.52 -2.23 20.58
C LYS A 285 -16.83 -2.97 19.27
N LYS A 286 -17.23 -2.21 18.24
CA LYS A 286 -17.54 -2.74 16.90
C LYS A 286 -16.33 -2.91 15.99
N ASP A 287 -15.17 -2.36 16.37
CA ASP A 287 -13.97 -2.42 15.50
C ASP A 287 -13.59 -3.84 15.12
N LYS A 288 -13.77 -4.80 16.03
CA LYS A 288 -13.47 -6.22 15.77
C LYS A 288 -14.35 -6.78 14.65
N ASP A 289 -15.65 -6.49 14.66
CA ASP A 289 -16.61 -7.01 13.68
C ASP A 289 -16.26 -6.50 12.27
N TYR A 290 -15.98 -5.19 12.15
CA TYR A 290 -15.54 -4.57 10.89
C TYR A 290 -14.20 -5.14 10.40
N LEU A 291 -13.25 -5.34 11.30
CA LEU A 291 -11.94 -5.89 10.96
C LEU A 291 -12.03 -7.35 10.50
N ASP A 292 -12.85 -8.18 11.16
CA ASP A 292 -13.03 -9.58 10.81
C ASP A 292 -13.72 -9.73 9.45
N LEU A 293 -14.72 -8.88 9.15
CA LEU A 293 -15.33 -8.83 7.82
C LEU A 293 -14.31 -8.41 6.74
N ALA A 294 -13.54 -7.35 7.01
CA ALA A 294 -12.49 -6.89 6.09
C ALA A 294 -11.42 -7.96 5.82
N LYS A 295 -11.00 -8.70 6.86
CA LYS A 295 -10.06 -9.83 6.71
C LYS A 295 -10.65 -10.95 5.87
N THR A 296 -11.93 -11.28 6.05
CA THR A 296 -12.61 -12.31 5.28
C THR A 296 -12.60 -11.97 3.78
N VAL A 297 -13.05 -10.77 3.42
CA VAL A 297 -13.06 -10.28 2.04
C VAL A 297 -11.64 -10.31 1.44
N ARG A 298 -10.66 -9.76 2.16
CA ARG A 298 -9.27 -9.73 1.72
C ARG A 298 -8.67 -11.13 1.48
N LEU A 299 -8.96 -12.10 2.35
CA LEU A 299 -8.46 -13.46 2.19
C LEU A 299 -9.07 -14.16 0.95
N GLN A 300 -10.33 -13.89 0.65
CA GLN A 300 -10.97 -14.36 -0.57
C GLN A 300 -10.27 -13.80 -1.82
N ASP A 301 -9.99 -12.49 -1.84
CA ASP A 301 -9.26 -11.84 -2.93
C ASP A 301 -7.84 -12.39 -3.08
N LYS A 302 -7.13 -12.58 -1.96
CA LYS A 302 -5.72 -12.99 -1.95
C LYS A 302 -5.50 -14.28 -2.74
N VAL A 303 -6.35 -15.29 -2.53
CA VAL A 303 -6.25 -16.57 -3.22
C VAL A 303 -6.33 -16.41 -4.74
N VAL A 304 -7.26 -15.58 -5.21
CA VAL A 304 -7.47 -15.33 -6.65
C VAL A 304 -6.31 -14.51 -7.22
N ILE A 305 -5.95 -13.40 -6.58
CA ILE A 305 -4.91 -12.49 -7.05
C ILE A 305 -3.54 -13.18 -7.11
N GLU A 306 -3.20 -14.00 -6.12
CA GLU A 306 -1.95 -14.75 -6.10
C GLU A 306 -1.88 -15.84 -7.17
N SER A 307 -3.00 -16.35 -7.66
CA SER A 307 -3.06 -17.34 -8.75
C SER A 307 -2.82 -16.74 -10.12
N GLN A 308 -2.95 -15.42 -10.29
CA GLN A 308 -2.90 -14.77 -11.60
C GLN A 308 -1.50 -14.77 -12.21
N THR A 309 -1.41 -15.06 -13.52
CA THR A 309 -0.17 -15.09 -14.31
C THR A 309 -0.41 -14.38 -15.65
N PRO A 310 0.49 -13.50 -16.12
CA PRO A 310 1.71 -13.00 -15.43
C PRO A 310 1.39 -12.16 -14.21
N LYS A 311 2.37 -11.96 -13.32
CA LYS A 311 2.17 -11.17 -12.09
C LYS A 311 1.87 -9.70 -12.37
N LEU A 312 2.31 -9.19 -13.51
CA LEU A 312 1.94 -7.88 -14.05
C LEU A 312 1.37 -8.06 -15.45
N LEU A 313 0.12 -7.66 -15.64
CA LEU A 313 -0.58 -7.75 -16.93
C LEU A 313 -0.65 -6.36 -17.58
N ILE A 314 0.37 -6.01 -18.37
CA ILE A 314 0.45 -4.76 -19.12
C ILE A 314 0.87 -5.05 -20.57
N PRO A 315 0.24 -4.44 -21.54
CA PRO A 315 -1.06 -3.77 -21.46
C PRO A 315 -2.22 -4.77 -21.36
N PHE A 316 -3.27 -4.37 -20.65
CA PHE A 316 -4.53 -5.08 -20.59
C PHE A 316 -5.36 -4.70 -21.84
N ASN A 317 -5.19 -5.42 -22.93
CA ASN A 317 -5.87 -5.14 -24.18
C ASN A 317 -6.05 -6.41 -25.04
N SER A 318 -6.92 -6.32 -26.04
CA SER A 318 -7.24 -7.42 -26.96
C SER A 318 -6.04 -7.88 -27.82
N LYS A 319 -5.07 -7.01 -28.11
CA LYS A 319 -3.85 -7.38 -28.88
C LYS A 319 -3.00 -8.42 -28.14
N ASN A 320 -3.13 -8.49 -26.81
CA ASN A 320 -2.47 -9.51 -25.99
C ASN A 320 -3.35 -10.76 -25.77
N GLY A 321 -4.45 -10.90 -26.51
CA GLY A 321 -5.34 -12.05 -26.41
C GLY A 321 -6.25 -12.03 -25.18
N ILE A 322 -6.44 -10.86 -24.55
CA ILE A 322 -7.30 -10.67 -23.39
C ILE A 322 -8.64 -10.13 -23.89
N PRO A 323 -9.75 -10.88 -23.70
CA PRO A 323 -11.07 -10.36 -23.99
C PRO A 323 -11.37 -9.16 -23.09
N ILE A 324 -11.82 -8.05 -23.69
CA ILE A 324 -12.15 -6.82 -22.99
C ILE A 324 -13.67 -6.68 -22.94
N MET A 325 -14.19 -6.42 -21.76
CA MET A 325 -15.58 -6.10 -21.50
C MET A 325 -15.74 -4.60 -21.19
N SER A 326 -16.93 -4.06 -21.36
CA SER A 326 -17.22 -2.66 -20.99
C SER A 326 -17.00 -2.37 -19.51
N SER A 327 -17.13 -3.38 -18.66
CA SER A 327 -16.85 -3.35 -17.23
C SER A 327 -15.37 -3.14 -16.90
N ASP A 328 -14.44 -3.48 -17.80
CA ASP A 328 -12.99 -3.38 -17.60
C ASP A 328 -12.46 -1.95 -17.81
N LYS A 329 -13.33 -1.00 -18.15
CA LYS A 329 -12.95 0.41 -18.38
C LYS A 329 -12.07 0.99 -17.25
N PRO A 330 -12.37 0.80 -15.95
CA PRO A 330 -11.51 1.31 -14.87
C PRO A 330 -10.08 0.78 -14.94
N ILE A 331 -9.91 -0.50 -15.25
CA ILE A 331 -8.58 -1.15 -15.35
C ILE A 331 -7.82 -0.60 -16.56
N ILE A 332 -8.50 -0.41 -17.70
CA ILE A 332 -7.90 0.16 -18.92
C ILE A 332 -7.46 1.60 -18.67
N GLU A 333 -8.31 2.43 -18.04
CA GLU A 333 -7.95 3.81 -17.71
C GLU A 333 -6.78 3.88 -16.71
N TYR A 334 -6.77 3.00 -15.70
CA TYR A 334 -5.65 2.91 -14.77
C TYR A 334 -4.33 2.57 -15.48
N GLN A 335 -4.35 1.64 -16.43
CA GLN A 335 -3.15 1.24 -17.18
C GLN A 335 -2.61 2.33 -18.13
N LYS A 336 -3.42 3.29 -18.56
CA LYS A 336 -2.92 4.44 -19.32
C LYS A 336 -1.98 5.33 -18.50
N TRP A 337 -2.00 5.18 -17.19
CA TRP A 337 -1.20 5.97 -16.25
C TRP A 337 0.16 5.31 -15.93
N ILE A 338 0.25 4.01 -16.14
CA ILE A 338 1.45 3.21 -15.93
C ILE A 338 2.33 3.21 -17.18
#